data_bde463656265080ff34140c2fb10d34a
#
_entry.id   bde463656265080ff34140c2fb10d34a
#
_cell.length_a   1.000
_cell.length_b   1.000
_cell.length_c   1.000
_cell.angle_alpha   90.00
_cell.angle_beta   90.00
_cell.angle_gamma   90.00
#
_symmetry.space_group_name_H-M   'P 1'
#
loop_
_entity.id
_entity.type
_entity.pdbx_description
1 polymer ?
#
loop_
_entity_poly.entity_id
_entity_poly.type
_entity_poly.pdbx_seq_one_letter_code
_entity_poly.pdbx_strand_id
1 'polypeptide(L)'
;LKAADLLKEATKARGRLAGRVLAIGGASIDARLEPAGPEVLARRLGIEVEEVGLDEVGEAMEKVDSLEVEEELRSLARFMKLKEPVEAPVRLYLASKRLMEERRATGVTFNCFSLLPAVKCTPCIAVSKLIDEGVLAVCEAEAPTLGAAAIVHRLLGLPFFVANVAKAQGGIVLAHCTAPASLCSGSVEALPHFESGMPAALDVELKLGQVTLVALSKRLEELMVSLGKVKASSLKEEGLCRTQAFVEVGDPMDLLSSSPGGHLVLAYGDLRLSLRKAAEALSLDFREVGEKVLR
;
A
#
# COMPACT_ATOMS: atom_id res chain seq x y z
N LEU A 1 24.12 -18.36 13.70
CA LEU A 1 23.96 -17.19 14.58
C LEU A 1 23.73 -17.69 15.99
N LYS A 2 24.38 -17.08 17.02
CA LYS A 2 24.09 -17.41 18.44
C LYS A 2 22.67 -16.92 18.77
N ALA A 3 21.96 -17.58 19.65
CA ALA A 3 20.59 -17.21 20.05
C ALA A 3 20.48 -15.72 20.47
N ALA A 4 21.52 -15.18 21.11
CA ALA A 4 21.61 -13.78 21.48
C ALA A 4 21.64 -12.83 20.27
N ASP A 5 22.26 -13.22 19.15
CA ASP A 5 22.33 -12.40 17.93
C ASP A 5 20.99 -12.39 17.22
N LEU A 6 20.30 -13.53 17.15
CA LEU A 6 18.95 -13.64 16.60
C LEU A 6 17.95 -12.77 17.39
N LEU A 7 18.03 -12.81 18.72
CA LEU A 7 17.17 -11.99 19.57
C LEU A 7 17.42 -10.49 19.37
N LYS A 8 18.68 -10.10 19.18
CA LYS A 8 19.08 -8.73 18.92
C LYS A 8 18.57 -8.21 17.56
N GLU A 9 18.65 -9.04 16.52
CA GLU A 9 18.11 -8.72 15.20
C GLU A 9 16.59 -8.65 15.22
N ALA A 10 15.92 -9.58 15.90
CA ALA A 10 14.46 -9.57 16.09
C ALA A 10 13.99 -8.29 16.79
N THR A 11 14.65 -7.89 17.88
CA THR A 11 14.34 -6.66 18.61
C THR A 11 14.52 -5.43 17.72
N LYS A 12 15.60 -5.37 16.95
CA LYS A 12 15.88 -4.27 16.00
C LYS A 12 14.84 -4.20 14.88
N ALA A 13 14.48 -5.34 14.31
CA ALA A 13 13.47 -5.40 13.23
C ALA A 13 12.10 -4.93 13.75
N ARG A 14 11.65 -5.43 14.90
CA ARG A 14 10.40 -4.99 15.53
C ARG A 14 10.43 -3.51 15.89
N GLY A 15 11.53 -3.00 16.44
CA GLY A 15 11.69 -1.58 16.75
C GLY A 15 11.58 -0.67 15.51
N ARG A 16 12.03 -1.14 14.33
CA ARG A 16 11.89 -0.39 13.06
C ARG A 16 10.47 -0.45 12.50
N LEU A 17 9.74 -1.54 12.74
CA LEU A 17 8.34 -1.68 12.33
C LEU A 17 7.38 -0.92 13.24
N ALA A 18 7.71 -0.86 14.54
CA ALA A 18 6.86 -0.27 15.56
C ALA A 18 6.49 1.19 15.26
N GLY A 19 5.30 1.53 15.66
CA GLY A 19 4.81 2.91 15.60
C GLY A 19 3.31 2.98 15.42
N ARG A 20 2.80 4.20 15.56
CA ARG A 20 1.37 4.49 15.41
C ARG A 20 1.04 4.70 13.95
N VAL A 21 -0.06 4.09 13.51
CA VAL A 21 -0.67 4.25 12.18
C VAL A 21 -2.10 4.75 12.39
N LEU A 22 -2.47 5.83 11.73
CA LEU A 22 -3.85 6.32 11.77
C LEU A 22 -4.70 5.54 10.75
N ALA A 23 -5.85 5.06 11.17
CA ALA A 23 -6.89 4.51 10.29
C ALA A 23 -7.93 5.60 10.00
N ILE A 24 -7.74 6.33 8.92
CA ILE A 24 -8.60 7.44 8.50
C ILE A 24 -9.89 6.89 7.89
N GLY A 25 -11.02 7.26 8.48
CA GLY A 25 -12.33 6.70 8.16
C GLY A 25 -12.67 5.44 8.95
N GLY A 26 -11.87 5.12 9.99
CA GLY A 26 -12.08 3.97 10.89
C GLY A 26 -11.49 2.66 10.34
N ALA A 27 -11.70 1.57 11.08
CA ALA A 27 -11.30 0.23 10.64
C ALA A 27 -12.13 -0.25 9.46
N SER A 28 -11.53 -1.04 8.58
CA SER A 28 -12.24 -1.68 7.48
C SER A 28 -13.35 -2.62 7.99
N ILE A 29 -14.46 -2.70 7.25
CA ILE A 29 -15.55 -3.66 7.52
C ILE A 29 -14.99 -5.09 7.48
N ASP A 30 -14.05 -5.36 6.58
CA ASP A 30 -13.41 -6.66 6.44
C ASP A 30 -12.49 -6.99 7.61
N ALA A 31 -11.99 -5.99 8.35
CA ALA A 31 -11.26 -6.22 9.59
C ALA A 31 -12.07 -6.99 10.65
N ARG A 32 -13.40 -6.97 10.57
CA ARG A 32 -14.31 -7.76 11.44
C ARG A 32 -14.38 -9.23 11.00
N LEU A 33 -14.07 -9.52 9.75
CA LEU A 33 -14.06 -10.87 9.17
C LEU A 33 -12.67 -11.49 9.19
N GLU A 34 -11.63 -10.68 9.44
CA GLU A 34 -10.26 -11.15 9.49
C GLU A 34 -9.91 -11.75 10.86
N PRO A 35 -9.16 -12.86 10.88
CA PRO A 35 -8.68 -13.45 12.14
C PRO A 35 -7.61 -12.60 12.84
N ALA A 36 -7.11 -11.52 12.21
CA ALA A 36 -6.13 -10.60 12.76
C ALA A 36 -6.60 -9.16 12.64
N GLY A 37 -7.05 -8.59 13.75
CA GLY A 37 -7.35 -7.16 13.90
C GLY A 37 -6.13 -6.33 14.31
N PRO A 38 -6.35 -5.02 14.63
CA PRO A 38 -5.30 -4.10 15.11
C PRO A 38 -4.47 -4.64 16.27
N GLU A 39 -5.06 -5.40 17.17
CA GLU A 39 -4.38 -6.00 18.32
C GLU A 39 -3.31 -7.03 17.91
N VAL A 40 -3.54 -7.77 16.85
CA VAL A 40 -2.57 -8.74 16.33
C VAL A 40 -1.42 -8.03 15.64
N LEU A 41 -1.69 -6.93 14.89
CA LEU A 41 -0.65 -6.05 14.35
C LEU A 41 0.26 -5.49 15.46
N ALA A 42 -0.35 -4.95 16.52
CA ALA A 42 0.39 -4.41 17.65
C ALA A 42 1.27 -5.49 18.31
N ARG A 43 0.70 -6.65 18.59
CA ARG A 43 1.42 -7.74 19.26
C ARG A 43 2.54 -8.34 18.40
N ARG A 44 2.29 -8.57 17.08
CA ARG A 44 3.25 -9.24 16.20
C ARG A 44 4.29 -8.31 15.61
N LEU A 45 3.87 -7.11 15.18
CA LEU A 45 4.71 -6.19 14.42
C LEU A 45 4.99 -4.87 15.16
N GLY A 46 4.37 -4.65 16.33
CA GLY A 46 4.50 -3.39 17.08
C GLY A 46 3.79 -2.20 16.42
N ILE A 47 2.87 -2.46 15.49
CA ILE A 47 2.11 -1.41 14.78
C ILE A 47 0.80 -1.17 15.53
N GLU A 48 0.70 -0.02 16.18
CA GLU A 48 -0.52 0.42 16.86
C GLU A 48 -1.41 1.16 15.87
N VAL A 49 -2.67 0.76 15.74
CA VAL A 49 -3.65 1.41 14.86
C VAL A 49 -4.58 2.25 15.71
N GLU A 50 -4.67 3.55 15.39
CA GLU A 50 -5.57 4.51 16.01
C GLU A 50 -6.61 4.97 14.97
N GLU A 51 -7.88 4.82 15.28
CA GLU A 51 -8.96 5.23 14.37
C GLU A 51 -9.19 6.73 14.43
N VAL A 52 -9.41 7.33 13.25
CA VAL A 52 -9.81 8.72 13.06
C VAL A 52 -11.19 8.72 12.40
N GLY A 53 -12.18 9.31 13.09
CA GLY A 53 -13.57 9.36 12.64
C GLY A 53 -13.78 10.28 11.44
N LEU A 54 -14.87 10.05 10.70
CA LEU A 54 -15.19 10.82 9.49
C LEU A 54 -15.40 12.31 9.77
N ASP A 55 -16.05 12.65 10.89
CA ASP A 55 -16.28 14.05 11.29
C ASP A 55 -14.97 14.77 11.53
N GLU A 56 -14.02 14.13 12.24
CA GLU A 56 -12.69 14.69 12.50
C GLU A 56 -11.89 14.90 11.20
N VAL A 57 -12.00 13.96 10.25
CA VAL A 57 -11.37 14.10 8.92
C VAL A 57 -11.97 15.30 8.18
N GLY A 58 -13.30 15.45 8.18
CA GLY A 58 -14.00 16.60 7.58
C GLY A 58 -13.53 17.92 8.16
N GLU A 59 -13.51 18.04 9.50
CA GLU A 59 -13.02 19.22 10.19
C GLU A 59 -11.54 19.53 9.89
N ALA A 60 -10.71 18.49 9.82
CA ALA A 60 -9.30 18.67 9.47
C ALA A 60 -9.11 19.17 8.04
N MET A 61 -9.93 18.70 7.08
CA MET A 61 -9.91 19.17 5.70
C MET A 61 -10.38 20.64 5.59
N GLU A 62 -11.38 21.06 6.35
CA GLU A 62 -11.86 22.44 6.38
C GLU A 62 -10.80 23.42 6.92
N LYS A 63 -9.98 22.98 7.86
CA LYS A 63 -8.89 23.77 8.45
C LYS A 63 -7.66 23.91 7.55
N VAL A 64 -7.59 23.21 6.42
CA VAL A 64 -6.46 23.34 5.48
C VAL A 64 -6.52 24.69 4.79
N ASP A 65 -5.42 25.43 4.84
CA ASP A 65 -5.29 26.74 4.20
C ASP A 65 -5.37 26.63 2.67
N SER A 66 -6.09 27.55 2.05
CA SER A 66 -6.27 27.54 0.59
C SER A 66 -4.98 27.84 -0.17
N LEU A 67 -4.06 28.61 0.40
CA LEU A 67 -2.75 28.87 -0.21
C LEU A 67 -1.88 27.61 -0.23
N GLU A 68 -1.90 26.81 0.84
CA GLU A 68 -1.21 25.51 0.87
C GLU A 68 -1.77 24.56 -0.19
N VAL A 69 -3.10 24.56 -0.38
CA VAL A 69 -3.74 23.75 -1.43
C VAL A 69 -3.28 24.20 -2.82
N GLU A 70 -3.26 25.52 -3.08
CA GLU A 70 -2.79 26.06 -4.36
C GLU A 70 -1.32 25.74 -4.64
N GLU A 71 -0.46 25.79 -3.62
CA GLU A 71 0.94 25.43 -3.75
C GLU A 71 1.11 23.97 -4.09
N GLU A 72 0.35 23.10 -3.42
CA GLU A 72 0.39 21.68 -3.67
C GLU A 72 -0.16 21.32 -5.07
N LEU A 73 -1.24 21.96 -5.50
CA LEU A 73 -1.78 21.81 -6.86
C LEU A 73 -0.74 22.19 -7.92
N ARG A 74 -0.02 23.30 -7.73
CA ARG A 74 1.08 23.70 -8.60
C ARG A 74 2.23 22.70 -8.60
N SER A 75 2.52 22.09 -7.46
CA SER A 75 3.52 21.03 -7.33
C SER A 75 3.12 19.79 -8.12
N LEU A 76 1.89 19.30 -7.94
CA LEU A 76 1.36 18.13 -8.65
C LEU A 76 1.33 18.32 -10.16
N ALA A 77 0.91 19.50 -10.64
CA ALA A 77 0.82 19.80 -12.06
C ALA A 77 2.18 19.77 -12.81
N ARG A 78 3.31 19.74 -12.10
CA ARG A 78 4.65 19.63 -12.71
C ARG A 78 4.97 18.23 -13.22
N PHE A 79 4.37 17.20 -12.63
CA PHE A 79 4.70 15.81 -12.97
C PHE A 79 3.47 14.93 -13.21
N MET A 80 2.26 15.45 -12.91
CA MET A 80 1.01 14.71 -13.03
C MET A 80 0.07 15.45 -14.00
N LYS A 81 -0.57 14.69 -14.89
CA LYS A 81 -1.64 15.21 -15.76
C LYS A 81 -2.95 15.19 -14.97
N LEU A 82 -3.42 16.38 -14.60
CA LEU A 82 -4.66 16.56 -13.86
C LEU A 82 -5.84 16.57 -14.85
N LYS A 83 -6.52 15.44 -14.98
CA LYS A 83 -7.72 15.29 -15.82
C LYS A 83 -9.02 15.38 -15.03
N GLU A 84 -8.89 15.52 -13.70
CA GLU A 84 -9.99 15.67 -12.74
C GLU A 84 -9.69 16.81 -11.78
N PRO A 85 -10.72 17.41 -11.14
CA PRO A 85 -10.52 18.32 -10.02
C PRO A 85 -9.85 17.59 -8.86
N VAL A 86 -8.70 18.08 -8.42
CA VAL A 86 -7.92 17.40 -7.35
C VAL A 86 -7.78 18.23 -6.08
N GLU A 87 -8.54 19.31 -5.94
CA GLU A 87 -8.52 20.16 -4.74
C GLU A 87 -8.90 19.39 -3.46
N ALA A 88 -10.03 18.67 -3.48
CA ALA A 88 -10.47 17.89 -2.34
C ALA A 88 -9.49 16.75 -2.00
N PRO A 89 -8.97 15.94 -2.96
CA PRO A 89 -7.87 15.01 -2.70
C PRO A 89 -6.62 15.64 -2.09
N VAL A 90 -6.24 16.85 -2.51
CA VAL A 90 -5.10 17.59 -1.94
C VAL A 90 -5.41 18.05 -0.51
N ARG A 91 -6.61 18.54 -0.24
CA ARG A 91 -7.03 18.89 1.13
C ARG A 91 -6.98 17.66 2.04
N LEU A 92 -7.44 16.50 1.58
CA LEU A 92 -7.37 15.25 2.34
C LEU A 92 -5.91 14.84 2.62
N TYR A 93 -5.01 14.99 1.64
CA TYR A 93 -3.58 14.74 1.84
C TYR A 93 -2.99 15.64 2.92
N LEU A 94 -3.20 16.95 2.83
CA LEU A 94 -2.69 17.95 3.79
C LEU A 94 -3.29 17.74 5.19
N ALA A 95 -4.60 17.49 5.28
CA ALA A 95 -5.28 17.15 6.52
C ALA A 95 -4.71 15.88 7.17
N SER A 96 -4.44 14.84 6.37
CA SER A 96 -3.84 13.60 6.85
C SER A 96 -2.46 13.82 7.44
N LYS A 97 -1.63 14.69 6.83
CA LYS A 97 -0.31 15.06 7.39
C LYS A 97 -0.45 15.75 8.75
N ARG A 98 -1.36 16.71 8.86
CA ARG A 98 -1.61 17.43 10.13
C ARG A 98 -2.08 16.47 11.24
N LEU A 99 -3.04 15.60 10.94
CA LEU A 99 -3.51 14.59 11.88
C LEU A 99 -2.38 13.66 12.32
N MET A 100 -1.50 13.25 11.40
CA MET A 100 -0.33 12.44 11.73
C MET A 100 0.64 13.18 12.64
N GLU A 101 0.92 14.44 12.40
CA GLU A 101 1.79 15.28 13.23
C GLU A 101 1.20 15.47 14.64
N GLU A 102 -0.07 15.86 14.75
CA GLU A 102 -0.79 16.04 16.01
C GLU A 102 -0.80 14.76 16.87
N ARG A 103 -0.99 13.59 16.24
CA ARG A 103 -1.05 12.29 16.89
C ARG A 103 0.31 11.59 17.00
N ARG A 104 1.38 12.21 16.49
CA ARG A 104 2.72 11.62 16.39
C ARG A 104 2.69 10.25 15.71
N ALA A 105 1.88 10.12 14.68
CA ALA A 105 1.76 8.91 13.89
C ALA A 105 2.88 8.82 12.85
N THR A 106 3.34 7.61 12.59
CA THR A 106 4.42 7.29 11.65
C THR A 106 3.92 6.60 10.39
N GLY A 107 2.61 6.53 10.22
CA GLY A 107 1.95 5.97 9.05
C GLY A 107 0.45 6.23 9.07
N VAL A 108 -0.20 5.92 7.96
CA VAL A 108 -1.62 6.10 7.78
C VAL A 108 -2.19 4.98 6.90
N THR A 109 -3.42 4.58 7.19
CA THR A 109 -4.22 3.76 6.30
C THR A 109 -5.60 4.39 6.12
N PHE A 110 -6.21 4.19 4.95
CA PHE A 110 -7.47 4.83 4.60
C PHE A 110 -8.55 3.78 4.39
N ASN A 111 -9.65 3.90 5.12
CA ASN A 111 -10.87 3.13 4.83
C ASN A 111 -11.63 3.81 3.69
N CYS A 112 -11.28 3.47 2.44
CA CYS A 112 -11.84 4.12 1.26
C CYS A 112 -13.37 4.02 1.22
N PHE A 113 -13.96 2.88 1.56
CA PHE A 113 -15.40 2.66 1.47
C PHE A 113 -16.23 3.57 2.38
N SER A 114 -15.76 3.85 3.60
CA SER A 114 -16.42 4.81 4.49
C SER A 114 -16.07 6.25 4.17
N LEU A 115 -14.84 6.50 3.72
CA LEU A 115 -14.30 7.84 3.48
C LEU A 115 -14.89 8.50 2.22
N LEU A 116 -14.96 7.77 1.11
CA LEU A 116 -15.38 8.31 -0.19
C LEU A 116 -16.75 9.05 -0.12
N PRO A 117 -17.82 8.46 0.41
CA PRO A 117 -19.11 9.15 0.47
C PRO A 117 -19.10 10.37 1.39
N ALA A 118 -18.25 10.38 2.42
CA ALA A 118 -18.17 11.46 3.39
C ALA A 118 -17.44 12.69 2.83
N VAL A 119 -16.22 12.49 2.27
CA VAL A 119 -15.36 13.60 1.82
C VAL A 119 -15.42 13.86 0.31
N LYS A 120 -16.21 13.07 -0.45
CA LYS A 120 -16.44 13.21 -1.90
C LYS A 120 -15.15 13.16 -2.75
N CYS A 121 -14.12 12.53 -2.27
CA CYS A 121 -12.88 12.31 -3.01
C CYS A 121 -12.18 11.03 -2.54
N THR A 122 -11.18 10.58 -3.29
CA THR A 122 -10.36 9.42 -2.93
C THR A 122 -9.08 9.83 -2.20
N PRO A 123 -8.48 8.96 -1.38
CA PRO A 123 -7.19 9.19 -0.75
C PRO A 123 -5.99 8.87 -1.67
N CYS A 124 -6.21 8.57 -2.95
CA CYS A 124 -5.18 8.05 -3.84
C CYS A 124 -3.97 8.98 -4.00
N ILE A 125 -4.20 10.31 -4.07
CA ILE A 125 -3.11 11.31 -4.08
C ILE A 125 -2.35 11.28 -2.75
N ALA A 126 -3.07 11.21 -1.63
CA ALA A 126 -2.45 11.16 -0.30
C ALA A 126 -1.55 9.92 -0.17
N VAL A 127 -2.05 8.73 -0.54
CA VAL A 127 -1.27 7.49 -0.49
C VAL A 127 -0.02 7.59 -1.37
N SER A 128 -0.14 8.02 -2.62
CA SER A 128 0.98 8.17 -3.55
C SER A 128 2.06 9.08 -2.99
N LYS A 129 1.67 10.30 -2.57
CA LYS A 129 2.61 11.30 -2.05
C LYS A 129 3.27 10.89 -0.75
N LEU A 130 2.49 10.39 0.21
CA LEU A 130 3.03 9.98 1.51
C LEU A 130 4.06 8.86 1.39
N ILE A 131 3.84 7.87 0.50
CA ILE A 131 4.86 6.84 0.23
C ILE A 131 6.14 7.48 -0.34
N ASP A 132 6.02 8.42 -1.28
CA ASP A 132 7.16 9.11 -1.87
C ASP A 132 7.89 10.03 -0.87
N GLU A 133 7.20 10.50 0.16
CA GLU A 133 7.76 11.25 1.29
C GLU A 133 8.38 10.33 2.38
N GLY A 134 8.37 9.02 2.18
CA GLY A 134 8.93 8.05 3.13
C GLY A 134 7.98 7.69 4.27
N VAL A 135 6.69 7.97 4.14
CA VAL A 135 5.66 7.63 5.12
C VAL A 135 4.98 6.33 4.72
N LEU A 136 4.75 5.44 5.66
CA LEU A 136 3.93 4.25 5.44
C LEU A 136 2.47 4.67 5.21
N ALA A 137 2.00 4.59 3.97
CA ALA A 137 0.61 4.89 3.61
C ALA A 137 -0.01 3.75 2.82
N VAL A 138 -1.18 3.27 3.24
CA VAL A 138 -1.85 2.09 2.65
C VAL A 138 -3.34 2.37 2.48
N CYS A 139 -3.94 1.85 1.41
CA CYS A 139 -5.38 1.85 1.22
C CYS A 139 -6.06 0.71 1.99
N GLU A 140 -7.39 0.83 2.17
CA GLU A 140 -8.34 -0.19 2.58
C GLU A 140 -8.26 -0.67 4.04
N ALA A 141 -7.33 -0.13 4.83
CA ALA A 141 -7.22 -0.36 6.28
C ALA A 141 -7.18 -1.85 6.68
N GLU A 142 -6.60 -2.71 5.84
CA GLU A 142 -6.43 -4.14 6.08
C GLU A 142 -5.13 -4.45 6.82
N ALA A 143 -5.22 -5.23 7.89
CA ALA A 143 -4.06 -5.56 8.72
C ALA A 143 -2.95 -6.36 8.00
N PRO A 144 -3.24 -7.41 7.19
CA PRO A 144 -2.22 -8.13 6.45
C PRO A 144 -1.49 -7.26 5.42
N THR A 145 -2.24 -6.44 4.68
CA THR A 145 -1.69 -5.53 3.67
C THR A 145 -0.83 -4.46 4.31
N LEU A 146 -1.29 -3.85 5.41
CA LEU A 146 -0.52 -2.88 6.20
C LEU A 146 0.78 -3.50 6.75
N GLY A 147 0.70 -4.72 7.27
CA GLY A 147 1.87 -5.44 7.78
C GLY A 147 2.89 -5.77 6.69
N ALA A 148 2.45 -6.28 5.53
CA ALA A 148 3.32 -6.57 4.39
C ALA A 148 3.98 -5.28 3.85
N ALA A 149 3.21 -4.21 3.70
CA ALA A 149 3.71 -2.90 3.29
C ALA A 149 4.72 -2.33 4.29
N ALA A 150 4.46 -2.47 5.60
CA ALA A 150 5.39 -2.03 6.63
C ALA A 150 6.73 -2.78 6.57
N ILE A 151 6.72 -4.09 6.32
CA ILE A 151 7.95 -4.89 6.15
C ILE A 151 8.76 -4.34 4.96
N VAL A 152 8.13 -4.15 3.81
CA VAL A 152 8.80 -3.62 2.62
C VAL A 152 9.30 -2.19 2.86
N HIS A 153 8.42 -1.32 3.36
CA HIS A 153 8.74 0.10 3.49
C HIS A 153 9.71 0.40 4.64
N ARG A 154 9.39 -0.07 5.87
CA ARG A 154 10.18 0.28 7.07
C ARG A 154 11.45 -0.54 7.25
N LEU A 155 11.47 -1.81 6.84
CA LEU A 155 12.68 -2.64 6.96
C LEU A 155 13.59 -2.51 5.77
N LEU A 156 13.05 -2.46 4.54
CA LEU A 156 13.86 -2.43 3.32
C LEU A 156 14.06 -1.01 2.77
N GLY A 157 13.28 -0.03 3.23
CA GLY A 157 13.38 1.37 2.79
C GLY A 157 12.88 1.59 1.37
N LEU A 158 11.95 0.77 0.87
CA LEU A 158 11.52 0.79 -0.51
C LEU A 158 10.09 1.35 -0.65
N PRO A 159 9.81 2.13 -1.70
CA PRO A 159 8.44 2.41 -2.12
C PRO A 159 7.79 1.13 -2.66
N PHE A 160 6.47 1.07 -2.59
CA PHE A 160 5.71 -0.12 -2.93
C PHE A 160 4.39 0.23 -3.60
N PHE A 161 3.85 -0.72 -4.36
CA PHE A 161 2.53 -0.65 -4.94
C PHE A 161 1.65 -1.76 -4.34
N VAL A 162 0.52 -1.38 -3.74
CA VAL A 162 -0.51 -2.33 -3.28
C VAL A 162 -1.47 -2.57 -4.44
N ALA A 163 -1.77 -3.83 -4.75
CA ALA A 163 -2.66 -4.16 -5.85
C ALA A 163 -3.42 -5.47 -5.66
N ASN A 164 -4.61 -5.52 -6.25
CA ASN A 164 -5.38 -6.74 -6.45
C ASN A 164 -4.88 -7.52 -7.66
N VAL A 165 -4.99 -8.84 -7.61
CA VAL A 165 -4.84 -9.69 -8.80
C VAL A 165 -6.16 -9.68 -9.56
N ALA A 166 -6.21 -8.90 -10.64
CA ALA A 166 -7.41 -8.77 -11.47
C ALA A 166 -7.58 -9.93 -12.48
N LYS A 167 -6.46 -10.45 -12.99
CA LYS A 167 -6.43 -11.57 -13.95
C LYS A 167 -5.20 -12.45 -13.73
N ALA A 168 -5.33 -13.75 -14.04
CA ALA A 168 -4.23 -14.71 -13.97
C ALA A 168 -4.24 -15.60 -15.23
N GLN A 169 -3.55 -15.15 -16.29
CA GLN A 169 -3.42 -15.86 -17.54
C GLN A 169 -2.08 -15.51 -18.23
N GLY A 170 -1.17 -16.46 -18.29
CA GLY A 170 0.18 -16.26 -18.84
C GLY A 170 1.08 -15.37 -17.97
N GLY A 171 0.61 -14.94 -16.82
CA GLY A 171 1.11 -14.03 -15.83
C GLY A 171 -0.05 -13.53 -15.01
N ILE A 172 0.13 -12.43 -14.30
CA ILE A 172 -0.95 -11.78 -13.55
C ILE A 172 -1.11 -10.32 -13.99
N VAL A 173 -2.34 -9.83 -14.00
CA VAL A 173 -2.65 -8.41 -14.09
C VAL A 173 -2.91 -7.91 -12.67
N LEU A 174 -2.07 -7.00 -12.22
CA LEU A 174 -2.26 -6.26 -10.99
C LEU A 174 -2.96 -4.94 -11.29
N ALA A 175 -3.96 -4.60 -10.49
CA ALA A 175 -4.68 -3.34 -10.62
C ALA A 175 -5.01 -2.74 -9.24
N HIS A 176 -4.85 -1.42 -9.09
CA HIS A 176 -5.31 -0.65 -7.95
C HIS A 176 -5.52 0.83 -8.31
N CYS A 177 -6.13 1.58 -7.39
CA CYS A 177 -6.53 2.97 -7.63
C CYS A 177 -5.38 3.97 -7.56
N THR A 178 -4.19 3.57 -7.09
CA THR A 178 -3.02 4.43 -6.90
C THR A 178 -1.73 3.62 -6.82
N ALA A 179 -0.62 4.28 -7.15
CA ALA A 179 0.74 3.86 -6.83
C ALA A 179 1.59 5.10 -6.56
N PRO A 180 2.73 5.00 -5.85
CA PRO A 180 3.64 6.13 -5.67
C PRO A 180 4.25 6.57 -7.01
N ALA A 181 4.34 7.88 -7.22
CA ALA A 181 4.86 8.45 -8.46
C ALA A 181 6.36 8.11 -8.67
N SER A 182 7.12 7.84 -7.62
CA SER A 182 8.51 7.37 -7.70
C SER A 182 8.68 6.03 -8.42
N LEU A 183 7.61 5.23 -8.55
CA LEU A 183 7.62 3.98 -9.32
C LEU A 183 7.31 4.21 -10.81
N CYS A 184 7.02 5.44 -11.22
CA CYS A 184 6.68 5.80 -12.59
C CYS A 184 7.92 5.80 -13.51
N SER A 185 7.73 5.35 -14.75
CA SER A 185 8.71 5.47 -15.83
C SER A 185 8.27 6.38 -16.98
N GLY A 186 6.98 6.71 -17.03
CA GLY A 186 6.38 7.47 -18.11
C GLY A 186 5.46 8.57 -17.60
N SER A 187 4.16 8.28 -17.45
CA SER A 187 3.16 9.27 -17.07
C SER A 187 2.43 8.92 -15.78
N VAL A 188 2.04 9.97 -15.05
CA VAL A 188 1.08 9.90 -13.95
C VAL A 188 -0.13 10.73 -14.34
N GLU A 189 -1.32 10.14 -14.31
CA GLU A 189 -2.57 10.80 -14.67
C GLU A 189 -3.58 10.70 -13.52
N ALA A 190 -4.15 11.84 -13.12
CA ALA A 190 -5.29 11.87 -12.20
C ALA A 190 -6.59 11.68 -13.01
N LEU A 191 -7.34 10.64 -12.70
CA LEU A 191 -8.53 10.18 -13.42
C LEU A 191 -9.70 9.96 -12.44
N PRO A 192 -10.96 9.90 -12.91
CA PRO A 192 -12.07 9.48 -12.07
C PRO A 192 -11.80 8.10 -11.47
N HIS A 193 -12.12 7.91 -10.21
CA HIS A 193 -12.07 6.60 -9.56
C HIS A 193 -13.00 5.62 -10.28
N PHE A 194 -12.51 4.41 -10.54
CA PHE A 194 -13.23 3.44 -11.36
C PHE A 194 -14.63 3.11 -10.82
N GLU A 195 -14.71 2.78 -9.55
CA GLU A 195 -15.97 2.29 -8.94
C GLU A 195 -16.93 3.41 -8.57
N SER A 196 -16.43 4.57 -8.10
CA SER A 196 -17.27 5.64 -7.56
C SER A 196 -17.43 6.84 -8.47
N GLY A 197 -16.59 6.98 -9.50
CA GLY A 197 -16.52 8.18 -10.34
C GLY A 197 -15.97 9.42 -9.64
N MET A 198 -15.60 9.33 -8.35
CA MET A 198 -15.08 10.48 -7.59
C MET A 198 -13.64 10.83 -7.95
N PRO A 199 -13.22 12.11 -7.77
CA PRO A 199 -11.82 12.51 -7.94
C PRO A 199 -10.98 12.07 -6.73
N ALA A 200 -9.73 11.72 -6.89
CA ALA A 200 -9.10 11.29 -8.10
C ALA A 200 -8.30 10.03 -7.83
N ALA A 201 -8.49 9.02 -8.66
CA ALA A 201 -7.58 7.89 -8.71
C ALA A 201 -6.38 8.23 -9.61
N LEU A 202 -5.28 7.50 -9.45
CA LEU A 202 -4.08 7.68 -10.25
C LEU A 202 -3.86 6.51 -11.19
N ASP A 203 -3.54 6.82 -12.44
CA ASP A 203 -2.92 5.88 -13.36
C ASP A 203 -1.42 6.20 -13.43
N VAL A 204 -0.64 5.33 -12.84
CA VAL A 204 0.82 5.43 -12.80
C VAL A 204 1.41 4.41 -13.75
N GLU A 205 2.13 4.88 -14.77
CA GLU A 205 2.86 4.02 -15.70
C GLU A 205 4.10 3.45 -15.01
N LEU A 206 3.97 2.27 -14.44
CA LEU A 206 5.03 1.63 -13.63
C LEU A 206 6.23 1.24 -14.49
N LYS A 207 7.42 1.30 -13.90
CA LYS A 207 8.69 0.87 -14.51
C LYS A 207 8.62 -0.61 -14.93
N LEU A 208 9.19 -0.93 -16.08
CA LEU A 208 9.41 -2.33 -16.44
C LEU A 208 10.60 -2.88 -15.66
N GLY A 209 10.55 -4.14 -15.24
CA GLY A 209 11.68 -4.72 -14.52
C GLY A 209 11.29 -5.78 -13.51
N GLN A 210 12.31 -6.29 -12.85
CA GLN A 210 12.17 -7.31 -11.82
C GLN A 210 11.50 -6.76 -10.57
N VAL A 211 10.57 -7.52 -10.03
CA VAL A 211 9.81 -7.16 -8.83
C VAL A 211 9.65 -8.37 -7.92
N THR A 212 9.41 -8.10 -6.66
CA THR A 212 9.00 -9.08 -5.67
C THR A 212 7.60 -8.73 -5.21
N LEU A 213 6.71 -9.73 -5.22
CA LEU A 213 5.35 -9.65 -4.70
C LEU A 213 5.35 -10.22 -3.29
N VAL A 214 4.70 -9.52 -2.37
CA VAL A 214 4.73 -9.84 -0.94
C VAL A 214 3.31 -9.82 -0.39
N ALA A 215 2.98 -10.81 0.43
CA ALA A 215 1.76 -10.81 1.22
C ALA A 215 1.99 -11.42 2.60
N LEU A 216 1.20 -11.01 3.57
CA LEU A 216 1.11 -11.67 4.87
C LEU A 216 -0.17 -12.49 4.97
N SER A 217 -0.08 -13.64 5.64
CA SER A 217 -1.26 -14.43 5.96
C SER A 217 -2.23 -13.63 6.84
N LYS A 218 -3.53 -13.99 6.80
CA LYS A 218 -4.58 -13.32 7.60
C LYS A 218 -4.29 -13.31 9.11
N ARG A 219 -3.50 -14.26 9.62
CA ARG A 219 -3.06 -14.31 11.03
C ARG A 219 -1.73 -13.61 11.28
N LEU A 220 -1.12 -13.03 10.25
CA LEU A 220 0.21 -12.42 10.32
C LEU A 220 1.28 -13.41 10.80
N GLU A 221 1.21 -14.65 10.36
CA GLU A 221 2.11 -15.75 10.76
C GLU A 221 3.05 -16.17 9.64
N GLU A 222 2.61 -16.03 8.38
CA GLU A 222 3.37 -16.43 7.21
C GLU A 222 3.61 -15.23 6.29
N LEU A 223 4.85 -15.04 5.87
CA LEU A 223 5.24 -14.10 4.82
C LEU A 223 5.38 -14.85 3.50
N MET A 224 4.42 -14.62 2.60
CA MET A 224 4.43 -15.16 1.25
C MET A 224 5.21 -14.22 0.31
N VAL A 225 6.05 -14.78 -0.53
CA VAL A 225 6.89 -14.03 -1.48
C VAL A 225 6.87 -14.70 -2.85
N SER A 226 6.75 -13.92 -3.92
CA SER A 226 6.86 -14.40 -5.30
C SER A 226 7.74 -13.46 -6.11
N LEU A 227 8.62 -14.03 -6.93
CA LEU A 227 9.42 -13.26 -7.88
C LEU A 227 8.66 -13.07 -9.18
N GLY A 228 8.69 -11.86 -9.73
CA GLY A 228 8.05 -11.53 -10.99
C GLY A 228 8.81 -10.49 -11.79
N LYS A 229 8.26 -10.16 -12.96
CA LYS A 229 8.77 -9.10 -13.82
C LYS A 229 7.63 -8.32 -14.43
N VAL A 230 7.58 -7.00 -14.16
CA VAL A 230 6.66 -6.11 -14.87
C VAL A 230 7.06 -6.06 -16.34
N LYS A 231 6.17 -6.51 -17.23
CA LYS A 231 6.36 -6.57 -18.68
C LYS A 231 5.61 -5.48 -19.42
N ALA A 232 4.50 -5.03 -18.85
CA ALA A 232 3.69 -3.92 -19.36
C ALA A 232 2.99 -3.20 -18.22
N SER A 233 2.72 -1.92 -18.41
CA SER A 233 2.00 -1.10 -17.45
C SER A 233 1.08 -0.13 -18.18
N SER A 234 0.21 0.55 -17.43
CA SER A 234 -0.81 1.46 -17.98
C SER A 234 -1.63 0.78 -19.07
N LEU A 235 -2.13 -0.43 -18.79
CA LEU A 235 -2.79 -1.32 -19.77
C LEU A 235 -4.08 -0.74 -20.32
N LYS A 236 -4.71 0.19 -19.60
CA LYS A 236 -5.99 0.84 -19.97
C LYS A 236 -7.13 -0.16 -20.15
N GLU A 237 -7.07 -1.32 -19.47
CA GLU A 237 -8.15 -2.28 -19.51
C GLU A 237 -9.39 -1.72 -18.83
N GLU A 238 -10.52 -1.78 -19.52
CA GLU A 238 -11.81 -1.36 -18.99
C GLU A 238 -12.27 -2.29 -17.85
N GLY A 239 -13.03 -1.75 -16.90
CA GLY A 239 -13.56 -2.52 -15.78
C GLY A 239 -12.54 -2.80 -14.67
N LEU A 240 -11.36 -2.17 -14.68
CA LEU A 240 -10.33 -2.29 -13.67
C LEU A 240 -9.93 -0.93 -13.07
N CYS A 241 -9.35 -0.97 -11.87
CA CYS A 241 -8.72 0.20 -11.25
C CYS A 241 -7.63 0.80 -12.15
N ARG A 242 -7.28 2.07 -11.93
CA ARG A 242 -6.54 2.90 -12.90
C ARG A 242 -5.09 2.51 -13.09
N THR A 243 -4.31 2.30 -12.02
CA THR A 243 -2.93 1.80 -12.15
C THR A 243 -2.96 0.31 -12.41
N GLN A 244 -2.43 -0.10 -13.57
CA GLN A 244 -2.46 -1.48 -14.03
C GLN A 244 -1.08 -1.93 -14.50
N ALA A 245 -0.71 -3.16 -14.16
CA ALA A 245 0.53 -3.77 -14.63
C ALA A 245 0.35 -5.26 -14.94
N PHE A 246 0.89 -5.71 -16.07
CA PHE A 246 1.08 -7.12 -16.34
C PHE A 246 2.43 -7.57 -15.79
N VAL A 247 2.37 -8.54 -14.90
CA VAL A 247 3.55 -9.13 -14.24
C VAL A 247 3.68 -10.59 -14.66
N GLU A 248 4.78 -10.90 -15.31
CA GLU A 248 5.17 -12.27 -15.58
C GLU A 248 5.65 -12.92 -14.27
N VAL A 249 5.04 -14.02 -13.89
CA VAL A 249 5.41 -14.88 -12.75
C VAL A 249 5.56 -16.31 -13.23
N GLY A 250 6.28 -17.15 -12.50
CA GLY A 250 6.54 -18.53 -12.92
C GLY A 250 5.29 -19.38 -12.99
N ASP A 251 4.45 -19.38 -11.95
CA ASP A 251 3.16 -20.07 -11.90
C ASP A 251 2.09 -19.15 -11.33
N PRO A 252 1.25 -18.53 -12.20
CA PRO A 252 0.19 -17.61 -11.76
C PRO A 252 -0.89 -18.28 -10.90
N MET A 253 -1.15 -19.58 -11.12
CA MET A 253 -2.20 -20.30 -10.40
C MET A 253 -1.74 -20.71 -9.00
N ASP A 254 -0.45 -21.10 -8.87
CA ASP A 254 0.14 -21.34 -7.55
C ASP A 254 0.15 -20.05 -6.72
N LEU A 255 0.56 -18.92 -7.31
CA LEU A 255 0.53 -17.62 -6.65
C LEU A 255 -0.90 -17.26 -6.18
N LEU A 256 -1.89 -17.39 -7.06
CA LEU A 256 -3.27 -17.03 -6.75
C LEU A 256 -3.87 -17.93 -5.65
N SER A 257 -3.67 -19.25 -5.76
CA SER A 257 -4.19 -20.20 -4.76
C SER A 257 -3.49 -20.11 -3.41
N SER A 258 -2.26 -19.61 -3.40
CA SER A 258 -1.43 -19.42 -2.21
C SER A 258 -1.58 -18.05 -1.58
N SER A 259 -2.10 -17.06 -2.32
CA SER A 259 -2.27 -15.71 -1.81
C SER A 259 -3.26 -15.69 -0.64
N PRO A 260 -2.86 -15.17 0.53
CA PRO A 260 -3.69 -15.21 1.72
C PRO A 260 -4.83 -14.20 1.73
N GLY A 261 -4.85 -13.27 0.77
CA GLY A 261 -5.84 -12.19 0.66
C GLY A 261 -5.94 -11.67 -0.77
N GLY A 262 -6.76 -10.61 -0.97
CA GLY A 262 -6.96 -9.97 -2.26
C GLY A 262 -5.77 -9.12 -2.71
N HIS A 263 -5.02 -8.55 -1.77
CA HIS A 263 -3.95 -7.60 -2.04
C HIS A 263 -2.56 -8.21 -1.99
N LEU A 264 -1.72 -7.79 -2.93
CA LEU A 264 -0.28 -8.02 -2.97
C LEU A 264 0.45 -6.68 -2.86
N VAL A 265 1.59 -6.70 -2.20
CA VAL A 265 2.54 -5.58 -2.15
C VAL A 265 3.65 -5.85 -3.14
N LEU A 266 3.77 -5.01 -4.17
CA LEU A 266 4.83 -5.09 -5.18
C LEU A 266 5.95 -4.11 -4.84
N ALA A 267 7.18 -4.60 -4.83
CA ALA A 267 8.38 -3.77 -4.74
C ALA A 267 9.43 -4.19 -5.77
N TYR A 268 10.22 -3.24 -6.25
CA TYR A 268 11.23 -3.50 -7.29
C TYR A 268 12.46 -4.21 -6.74
N GLY A 269 12.98 -5.14 -7.53
CA GLY A 269 14.16 -5.96 -7.25
C GLY A 269 13.84 -7.39 -6.82
N ASP A 270 14.89 -8.21 -6.70
CA ASP A 270 14.81 -9.52 -6.06
C ASP A 270 15.07 -9.36 -4.55
N LEU A 271 14.00 -9.34 -3.79
CA LEU A 271 14.02 -9.09 -2.35
C LEU A 271 13.93 -10.37 -1.51
N ARG A 272 13.89 -11.56 -2.14
CA ARG A 272 13.65 -12.84 -1.47
C ARG A 272 14.59 -13.09 -0.29
N LEU A 273 15.90 -12.87 -0.48
CA LEU A 273 16.86 -13.05 0.60
C LEU A 273 16.65 -12.07 1.77
N SER A 274 16.36 -10.79 1.46
CA SER A 274 16.10 -9.77 2.48
C SER A 274 14.80 -10.05 3.24
N LEU A 275 13.77 -10.48 2.53
CA LEU A 275 12.46 -10.83 3.12
C LEU A 275 12.53 -12.12 3.95
N ARG A 276 13.32 -13.11 3.54
CA ARG A 276 13.59 -14.30 4.35
C ARG A 276 14.23 -13.93 5.69
N LYS A 277 15.25 -13.06 5.67
CA LYS A 277 15.87 -12.55 6.91
C LYS A 277 14.90 -11.75 7.77
N ALA A 278 14.04 -10.95 7.14
CA ALA A 278 12.99 -10.21 7.85
C ALA A 278 11.98 -11.18 8.51
N ALA A 279 11.55 -12.22 7.80
CA ALA A 279 10.67 -13.25 8.34
C ALA A 279 11.30 -13.97 9.55
N GLU A 280 12.56 -14.39 9.42
CA GLU A 280 13.31 -14.99 10.53
C GLU A 280 13.37 -14.05 11.75
N ALA A 281 13.72 -12.77 11.54
CA ALA A 281 13.78 -11.76 12.61
C ALA A 281 12.42 -11.49 13.28
N LEU A 282 11.33 -11.61 12.52
CA LEU A 282 9.96 -11.37 12.99
C LEU A 282 9.28 -12.64 13.52
N SER A 283 9.93 -13.79 13.43
CA SER A 283 9.37 -15.11 13.73
C SER A 283 8.11 -15.41 12.90
N LEU A 284 8.20 -15.12 11.60
CA LEU A 284 7.21 -15.45 10.60
C LEU A 284 7.69 -16.68 9.81
N ASP A 285 6.76 -17.55 9.43
CA ASP A 285 7.02 -18.55 8.42
C ASP A 285 7.29 -17.87 7.07
N PHE A 286 8.24 -18.41 6.30
CA PHE A 286 8.59 -17.83 5.00
C PHE A 286 8.27 -18.81 3.88
N ARG A 287 7.47 -18.38 2.90
CA ARG A 287 7.05 -19.21 1.80
C ARG A 287 7.27 -18.52 0.46
N GLU A 288 8.05 -19.15 -0.42
CA GLU A 288 8.16 -18.75 -1.83
C GLU A 288 7.10 -19.49 -2.64
N VAL A 289 6.40 -18.76 -3.52
CA VAL A 289 5.31 -19.26 -4.37
C VAL A 289 5.46 -18.77 -5.80
N GLY A 290 4.74 -19.38 -6.73
CA GLY A 290 4.74 -18.99 -8.13
C GLY A 290 6.04 -19.30 -8.86
N GLU A 291 6.89 -20.19 -8.35
CA GLU A 291 8.04 -20.70 -9.08
C GLU A 291 7.60 -21.77 -10.09
N LYS A 292 8.17 -21.75 -11.30
CA LYS A 292 7.98 -22.85 -12.23
C LYS A 292 8.58 -24.11 -11.61
N VAL A 293 7.74 -25.07 -11.27
CA VAL A 293 8.20 -26.42 -11.01
C VAL A 293 8.80 -26.93 -12.32
N LEU A 294 10.12 -26.97 -12.40
CA LEU A 294 10.81 -27.64 -13.51
C LEU A 294 10.41 -29.13 -13.44
N ARG A 295 9.43 -29.52 -14.25
CA ARG A 295 9.06 -30.92 -14.48
C ARG A 295 9.92 -31.50 -15.60
#